data_354dda0ce7869216c507f5b0bbcd3889
#
_entry.id   354dda0ce7869216c507f5b0bbcd3889
#
_cell.length_a   1.000
_cell.length_b   1.000
_cell.length_c   1.000
_cell.angle_alpha   90.00
_cell.angle_beta   90.00
_cell.angle_gamma   90.00
#
_symmetry.space_group_name_H-M   'P 1'
#
loop_
_entity.id
_entity.type
_entity.pdbx_description
1 polymer ?
#
loop_
_entity_poly.entity_id
_entity_poly.type
_entity_poly.pdbx_seq_one_letter_code
_entity_poly.pdbx_strand_id
1 'polypeptide(L)'
;VYTGYGDKGMTDLSHTKNVSKSDDRICLMGSVEELMSHIGLVRVLVDDVDVVRMLEKISETLKKIIDGVSDPYNREFKVSEDRTELLEEEIGRMKEIFSGERLPILPGDSRVAAEIDVTTAVARRAERELALVSVKFGSDTGAKKYMNRLSDYFYVLARYVDVAKIEEKKTDISESVQKSVKAETAGIEANVGVEAV
;
A
#
# COMPACT_ATOMS: atom_id res chain seq x y z
N VAL A 1 5.19 13.29 27.68
CA VAL A 1 5.03 13.16 26.23
C VAL A 1 4.99 14.53 25.55
N TYR A 2 4.48 15.56 26.16
CA TYR A 2 4.49 16.92 25.63
C TYR A 2 5.55 17.78 26.35
N THR A 3 6.23 18.65 25.57
CA THR A 3 7.25 19.56 26.09
C THR A 3 6.82 21.02 26.04
N GLY A 4 5.71 21.33 25.35
CA GLY A 4 5.26 22.70 25.08
C GLY A 4 6.12 23.47 24.07
N TYR A 5 7.23 22.89 23.61
CA TYR A 5 8.18 23.55 22.69
C TYR A 5 7.53 24.01 21.39
N GLY A 6 6.60 23.21 20.88
CA GLY A 6 5.90 23.45 19.61
C GLY A 6 4.64 24.33 19.69
N ASP A 7 4.27 24.87 20.88
CA ASP A 7 2.99 25.57 21.08
C ASP A 7 2.89 26.90 20.31
N LYS A 8 4.04 27.47 19.96
CA LYS A 8 4.14 28.69 19.15
C LYS A 8 4.15 28.44 17.64
N GLY A 9 3.82 27.22 17.18
CA GLY A 9 3.82 26.85 15.76
C GLY A 9 5.20 26.66 15.14
N MET A 10 6.22 26.47 15.99
CA MET A 10 7.60 26.26 15.55
C MET A 10 8.07 24.85 15.91
N THR A 11 9.04 24.33 15.16
CA THR A 11 9.71 23.05 15.39
C THR A 11 11.15 23.10 14.92
N ASP A 12 11.90 22.03 15.14
CA ASP A 12 13.28 21.89 14.66
C ASP A 12 13.38 20.76 13.63
N LEU A 13 14.23 20.94 12.65
CA LEU A 13 14.82 19.90 11.82
C LEU A 13 16.26 19.63 12.29
N SER A 14 16.88 18.55 11.79
CA SER A 14 18.21 18.13 12.24
C SER A 14 19.27 19.25 12.19
N HIS A 15 19.23 20.08 11.14
CA HIS A 15 20.20 21.16 10.93
C HIS A 15 19.58 22.58 10.91
N THR A 16 18.29 22.70 11.17
CA THR A 16 17.58 23.99 11.12
C THR A 16 16.69 24.14 12.34
N LYS A 17 16.92 25.19 13.15
CA LYS A 17 16.16 25.51 14.33
C LYS A 17 15.04 26.51 14.05
N ASN A 18 13.97 26.46 14.85
CA ASN A 18 12.84 27.39 14.75
C ASN A 18 12.21 27.42 13.35
N VAL A 19 11.95 26.25 12.77
CA VAL A 19 11.24 26.08 11.51
C VAL A 19 9.75 26.20 11.77
N SER A 20 9.02 26.94 10.94
CA SER A 20 7.56 26.99 11.03
C SER A 20 6.94 25.60 10.79
N LYS A 21 5.94 25.24 11.55
CA LYS A 21 5.16 24.02 11.29
C LYS A 21 4.42 24.05 9.95
N SER A 22 4.31 25.23 9.31
CA SER A 22 3.81 25.40 7.95
C SER A 22 4.90 25.41 6.87
N ASP A 23 6.16 25.14 7.21
CA ASP A 23 7.23 24.94 6.23
C ASP A 23 6.94 23.71 5.36
N ASP A 24 7.19 23.82 4.06
CA ASP A 24 6.89 22.75 3.10
C ASP A 24 7.54 21.41 3.48
N ARG A 25 8.73 21.44 4.11
CA ARG A 25 9.40 20.22 4.60
C ARG A 25 8.62 19.56 5.73
N ILE A 26 8.06 20.37 6.65
CA ILE A 26 7.23 19.85 7.76
C ILE A 26 5.89 19.32 7.22
N CYS A 27 5.29 20.03 6.26
CA CYS A 27 4.06 19.56 5.59
C CYS A 27 4.30 18.21 4.89
N LEU A 28 5.38 18.10 4.12
CA LEU A 28 5.76 16.85 3.46
C LEU A 28 5.96 15.70 4.46
N MET A 29 6.71 15.94 5.55
CA MET A 29 6.93 14.93 6.59
C MET A 29 5.58 14.45 7.16
N GLY A 30 4.67 15.37 7.46
CA GLY A 30 3.33 15.03 7.93
C GLY A 30 2.51 14.20 6.92
N SER A 31 2.57 14.54 5.63
CA SER A 31 1.89 13.77 4.58
C SER A 31 2.48 12.37 4.38
N VAL A 32 3.80 12.21 4.56
CA VAL A 32 4.43 10.88 4.52
C VAL A 32 4.07 10.07 5.78
N GLU A 33 3.98 10.69 6.96
CA GLU A 33 3.51 10.04 8.18
C GLU A 33 2.05 9.59 8.08
N GLU A 34 1.18 10.41 7.47
CA GLU A 34 -0.19 10.03 7.14
C GLU A 34 -0.23 8.84 6.18
N LEU A 35 0.59 8.86 5.13
CA LEU A 35 0.72 7.73 4.20
C LEU A 35 1.14 6.45 4.94
N MET A 36 2.14 6.51 5.82
CA MET A 36 2.57 5.37 6.63
C MET A 36 1.46 4.84 7.55
N SER A 37 0.60 5.72 8.06
CA SER A 37 -0.55 5.33 8.89
C SER A 37 -1.59 4.57 8.07
N HIS A 38 -1.90 5.02 6.85
CA HIS A 38 -2.77 4.31 5.92
C HIS A 38 -2.18 2.96 5.51
N ILE A 39 -0.87 2.89 5.23
CA ILE A 39 -0.16 1.62 4.98
C ILE A 39 -0.31 0.67 6.17
N GLY A 40 -0.19 1.18 7.39
CA GLY A 40 -0.43 0.41 8.60
C GLY A 40 -1.84 -0.19 8.67
N LEU A 41 -2.85 0.58 8.28
CA LEU A 41 -4.24 0.11 8.21
C LEU A 41 -4.41 -0.95 7.11
N VAL A 42 -3.88 -0.72 5.90
CA VAL A 42 -3.90 -1.72 4.81
C VAL A 42 -3.26 -3.03 5.29
N ARG A 43 -2.13 -2.97 5.98
CA ARG A 43 -1.40 -4.13 6.48
C ARG A 43 -2.21 -4.99 7.46
N VAL A 44 -3.12 -4.38 8.22
CA VAL A 44 -4.04 -5.10 9.13
C VAL A 44 -5.22 -5.71 8.38
N LEU A 45 -5.57 -5.20 7.21
CA LEU A 45 -6.72 -5.61 6.42
C LEU A 45 -6.40 -6.67 5.35
N VAL A 46 -5.12 -6.87 5.02
CA VAL A 46 -4.64 -7.80 3.99
C VAL A 46 -4.16 -9.08 4.65
N ASP A 47 -4.61 -10.22 4.13
CA ASP A 47 -4.20 -11.56 4.60
C ASP A 47 -2.96 -12.10 3.88
N ASP A 48 -2.63 -11.57 2.69
CA ASP A 48 -1.47 -11.97 1.87
C ASP A 48 -0.15 -11.57 2.54
N VAL A 49 0.63 -12.58 2.96
CA VAL A 49 1.89 -12.40 3.71
C VAL A 49 2.96 -11.68 2.88
N ASP A 50 2.98 -11.88 1.56
CA ASP A 50 3.98 -11.26 0.69
C ASP A 50 3.64 -9.77 0.51
N VAL A 51 2.36 -9.43 0.39
CA VAL A 51 1.89 -8.04 0.41
C VAL A 51 2.24 -7.37 1.74
N VAL A 52 2.00 -8.02 2.88
CA VAL A 52 2.36 -7.50 4.21
C VAL A 52 3.85 -7.19 4.31
N ARG A 53 4.72 -8.11 3.89
CA ARG A 53 6.18 -7.89 3.86
C ARG A 53 6.59 -6.73 2.96
N MET A 54 5.93 -6.60 1.82
CA MET A 54 6.19 -5.49 0.91
C MET A 54 5.80 -4.14 1.51
N LEU A 55 4.65 -4.06 2.18
CA LEU A 55 4.20 -2.86 2.90
C LEU A 55 5.15 -2.46 4.04
N GLU A 56 5.81 -3.42 4.70
CA GLU A 56 6.86 -3.16 5.69
C GLU A 56 8.09 -2.52 5.05
N LYS A 57 8.59 -3.07 3.95
CA LYS A 57 9.73 -2.50 3.19
C LYS A 57 9.42 -1.09 2.67
N ILE A 58 8.18 -0.85 2.23
CA ILE A 58 7.71 0.48 1.81
C ILE A 58 7.77 1.45 3.00
N SER A 59 7.26 1.07 4.17
CA SER A 59 7.28 1.90 5.37
C SER A 59 8.72 2.25 5.81
N GLU A 60 9.65 1.30 5.73
CA GLU A 60 11.08 1.57 5.99
C GLU A 60 11.66 2.60 5.02
N THR A 61 11.29 2.52 3.73
CA THR A 61 11.77 3.46 2.72
C THR A 61 11.17 4.85 2.92
N LEU A 62 9.88 4.94 3.26
CA LEU A 62 9.22 6.20 3.59
C LEU A 62 9.85 6.86 4.82
N LYS A 63 10.22 6.08 5.84
CA LYS A 63 10.96 6.60 6.99
C LYS A 63 12.29 7.22 6.57
N LYS A 64 13.06 6.58 5.68
CA LYS A 64 14.30 7.16 5.13
C LYS A 64 14.05 8.47 4.39
N ILE A 65 12.92 8.59 3.68
CA ILE A 65 12.55 9.85 2.99
C ILE A 65 12.33 10.96 4.02
N ILE A 66 11.58 10.70 5.11
CA ILE A 66 11.38 11.66 6.21
C ILE A 66 12.73 12.07 6.81
N ASP A 67 13.57 11.10 7.15
CA ASP A 67 14.90 11.35 7.75
C ASP A 67 15.77 12.18 6.78
N GLY A 68 15.73 11.90 5.46
CA GLY A 68 16.45 12.66 4.44
C GLY A 68 15.92 14.08 4.20
N VAL A 69 14.64 14.34 4.46
CA VAL A 69 14.07 15.70 4.44
C VAL A 69 14.55 16.49 5.66
N SER A 70 14.66 15.85 6.82
CA SER A 70 15.18 16.47 8.05
C SER A 70 16.70 16.66 8.03
N ASP A 71 17.43 15.71 7.43
CA ASP A 71 18.89 15.71 7.31
C ASP A 71 19.34 15.40 5.87
N PRO A 72 19.31 16.39 4.95
CA PRO A 72 19.63 16.17 3.56
C PRO A 72 21.12 15.90 3.28
N TYR A 73 21.99 16.08 4.27
CA TYR A 73 23.43 15.84 4.15
C TYR A 73 23.83 14.41 4.45
N ASN A 74 22.98 13.65 5.14
CA ASN A 74 23.24 12.24 5.44
C ASN A 74 22.94 11.34 4.23
N ARG A 75 23.97 10.71 3.71
CA ARG A 75 23.86 9.84 2.53
C ARG A 75 23.14 8.50 2.83
N GLU A 76 23.05 8.10 4.08
CA GLU A 76 22.36 6.87 4.49
C GLU A 76 20.84 6.97 4.28
N PHE A 77 20.31 8.20 4.25
CA PHE A 77 18.88 8.45 4.02
C PHE A 77 18.50 8.52 2.54
N LYS A 78 19.47 8.37 1.62
CA LYS A 78 19.14 8.30 0.19
C LYS A 78 18.42 7.01 -0.14
N VAL A 79 17.44 7.13 -1.02
CA VAL A 79 16.70 5.99 -1.56
C VAL A 79 17.50 5.41 -2.73
N SER A 80 17.93 4.17 -2.59
CA SER A 80 18.67 3.42 -3.60
C SER A 80 17.75 2.91 -4.71
N GLU A 81 18.30 2.67 -5.89
CA GLU A 81 17.57 2.25 -7.09
C GLU A 81 16.84 0.92 -6.89
N ASP A 82 17.45 -0.04 -6.20
CA ASP A 82 16.87 -1.35 -5.90
C ASP A 82 15.49 -1.27 -5.22
N ARG A 83 15.24 -0.20 -4.45
CA ARG A 83 13.95 0.02 -3.81
C ARG A 83 12.85 0.32 -4.85
N THR A 84 13.19 1.04 -5.91
CA THR A 84 12.26 1.34 -6.99
C THR A 84 12.07 0.13 -7.90
N GLU A 85 13.15 -0.59 -8.21
CA GLU A 85 13.12 -1.83 -8.99
C GLU A 85 12.21 -2.87 -8.34
N LEU A 86 12.28 -3.03 -7.01
CA LEU A 86 11.41 -3.91 -6.26
C LEU A 86 9.92 -3.55 -6.41
N LEU A 87 9.56 -2.24 -6.40
CA LEU A 87 8.18 -1.82 -6.69
C LEU A 87 7.75 -2.18 -8.11
N GLU A 88 8.65 -2.00 -9.08
CA GLU A 88 8.40 -2.30 -10.51
C GLU A 88 8.19 -3.81 -10.75
N GLU A 89 8.98 -4.65 -10.09
CA GLU A 89 8.83 -6.11 -10.11
C GLU A 89 7.48 -6.55 -9.55
N GLU A 90 7.10 -6.03 -8.38
CA GLU A 90 5.81 -6.36 -7.75
C GLU A 90 4.61 -5.86 -8.56
N ILE A 91 4.70 -4.68 -9.16
CA ILE A 91 3.69 -4.18 -10.11
C ILE A 91 3.55 -5.13 -11.29
N GLY A 92 4.68 -5.60 -11.86
CA GLY A 92 4.70 -6.57 -12.95
C GLY A 92 3.99 -7.86 -12.57
N ARG A 93 4.37 -8.46 -11.44
CA ARG A 93 3.79 -9.70 -10.91
C ARG A 93 2.27 -9.59 -10.70
N MET A 94 1.82 -8.53 -10.07
CA MET A 94 0.38 -8.33 -9.84
C MET A 94 -0.41 -8.13 -11.14
N LYS A 95 0.17 -7.45 -12.14
CA LYS A 95 -0.48 -7.23 -13.44
C LYS A 95 -0.67 -8.49 -14.25
N GLU A 96 0.15 -9.52 -14.09
CA GLU A 96 -0.03 -10.81 -14.75
C GLU A 96 -1.31 -11.53 -14.27
N ILE A 97 -1.72 -11.30 -13.04
CA ILE A 97 -2.90 -11.93 -12.42
C ILE A 97 -4.20 -11.25 -12.87
N PHE A 98 -4.20 -9.93 -12.97
CA PHE A 98 -5.34 -9.25 -13.57
C PHE A 98 -4.95 -8.67 -14.93
N SER A 99 -5.53 -9.15 -16.01
CA SER A 99 -5.31 -8.66 -17.38
C SER A 99 -5.83 -7.20 -17.48
N GLY A 100 -4.99 -6.28 -16.99
CA GLY A 100 -5.37 -4.94 -16.62
C GLY A 100 -5.58 -4.01 -17.80
N GLU A 101 -6.75 -4.00 -18.38
CA GLU A 101 -7.24 -2.78 -19.02
C GLU A 101 -7.41 -1.70 -17.94
N ARG A 102 -6.83 -0.52 -18.17
CA ARG A 102 -7.06 0.67 -17.34
C ARG A 102 -8.50 1.16 -17.57
N LEU A 103 -9.45 0.42 -17.04
CA LEU A 103 -10.81 0.92 -16.93
C LEU A 103 -10.84 1.98 -15.82
N PRO A 104 -11.60 3.07 -16.00
CA PRO A 104 -11.91 3.96 -14.90
C PRO A 104 -12.76 3.19 -13.88
N ILE A 105 -12.06 2.54 -12.92
CA ILE A 105 -12.69 1.79 -11.83
C ILE A 105 -13.05 2.82 -10.76
N LEU A 106 -14.31 2.81 -10.35
CA LEU A 106 -14.73 3.57 -9.18
C LEU A 106 -14.07 2.97 -7.94
N PRO A 107 -13.51 3.77 -7.04
CA PRO A 107 -12.98 3.27 -5.77
C PRO A 107 -14.07 2.57 -4.95
N GLY A 108 -13.73 1.51 -4.21
CA GLY A 108 -14.57 0.99 -3.17
C GLY A 108 -15.27 -0.35 -3.43
N ASP A 109 -14.79 -1.19 -4.35
CA ASP A 109 -15.37 -2.52 -4.61
C ASP A 109 -15.27 -3.44 -3.38
N SER A 110 -14.17 -3.38 -2.63
CA SER A 110 -14.03 -4.01 -1.32
C SER A 110 -13.49 -3.03 -0.28
N ARG A 111 -13.68 -3.34 1.01
CA ARG A 111 -13.15 -2.51 2.11
C ARG A 111 -11.62 -2.35 2.02
N VAL A 112 -10.93 -3.42 1.67
CA VAL A 112 -9.46 -3.40 1.55
C VAL A 112 -9.04 -2.56 0.36
N ALA A 113 -9.63 -2.79 -0.81
CA ALA A 113 -9.33 -2.00 -2.01
C ALA A 113 -9.68 -0.52 -1.82
N ALA A 114 -10.80 -0.20 -1.17
CA ALA A 114 -11.16 1.18 -0.86
C ALA A 114 -10.10 1.89 0.00
N GLU A 115 -9.55 1.23 1.02
CA GLU A 115 -8.47 1.77 1.84
C GLU A 115 -7.17 1.93 1.03
N ILE A 116 -6.86 1.00 0.14
CA ILE A 116 -5.70 1.12 -0.74
C ILE A 116 -5.90 2.26 -1.75
N ASP A 117 -7.11 2.50 -2.24
CA ASP A 117 -7.41 3.66 -3.11
C ASP A 117 -7.21 4.99 -2.37
N VAL A 118 -7.61 5.08 -1.08
CA VAL A 118 -7.28 6.24 -0.22
C VAL A 118 -5.77 6.37 -0.07
N THR A 119 -5.07 5.27 0.23
CA THR A 119 -3.60 5.23 0.35
C THR A 119 -2.93 5.71 -0.94
N THR A 120 -3.46 5.34 -2.12
CA THR A 120 -3.00 5.83 -3.42
C THR A 120 -3.11 7.35 -3.54
N ALA A 121 -4.26 7.92 -3.13
CA ALA A 121 -4.49 9.36 -3.19
C ALA A 121 -3.56 10.14 -2.25
N VAL A 122 -3.31 9.60 -1.05
CA VAL A 122 -2.36 10.16 -0.06
C VAL A 122 -0.92 10.07 -0.59
N ALA A 123 -0.52 8.95 -1.20
CA ALA A 123 0.79 8.80 -1.84
C ALA A 123 1.02 9.86 -2.92
N ARG A 124 0.04 10.12 -3.77
CA ARG A 124 0.10 11.19 -4.80
C ARG A 124 0.16 12.58 -4.19
N ARG A 125 -0.46 12.82 -3.03
CA ARG A 125 -0.32 14.10 -2.34
C ARG A 125 1.10 14.27 -1.81
N ALA A 126 1.65 13.29 -1.11
CA ALA A 126 3.03 13.31 -0.60
C ALA A 126 4.05 13.45 -1.74
N GLU A 127 3.84 12.82 -2.89
CA GLU A 127 4.67 12.98 -4.09
C GLU A 127 4.71 14.44 -4.59
N ARG A 128 3.54 15.11 -4.68
CA ARG A 128 3.49 16.52 -5.09
C ARG A 128 4.19 17.45 -4.10
N GLU A 129 4.06 17.18 -2.80
CA GLU A 129 4.75 17.96 -1.77
C GLU A 129 6.27 17.72 -1.81
N LEU A 130 6.72 16.48 -2.06
CA LEU A 130 8.13 16.18 -2.30
C LEU A 130 8.66 16.92 -3.54
N ALA A 131 7.87 17.02 -4.60
CA ALA A 131 8.24 17.80 -5.78
C ALA A 131 8.42 19.30 -5.43
N LEU A 132 7.53 19.87 -4.63
CA LEU A 132 7.64 21.26 -4.14
C LEU A 132 8.88 21.47 -3.27
N VAL A 133 9.13 20.60 -2.30
CA VAL A 133 10.32 20.64 -1.44
C VAL A 133 11.59 20.50 -2.28
N SER A 134 11.59 19.66 -3.32
CA SER A 134 12.71 19.46 -4.23
C SER A 134 13.12 20.74 -4.95
N VAL A 135 12.16 21.54 -5.38
CA VAL A 135 12.43 22.81 -6.08
C VAL A 135 13.06 23.84 -5.14
N LYS A 136 12.61 23.90 -3.89
CA LYS A 136 13.03 24.92 -2.92
C LYS A 136 14.32 24.56 -2.18
N PHE A 137 14.51 23.30 -1.83
CA PHE A 137 15.55 22.85 -0.90
C PHE A 137 16.48 21.80 -1.52
N GLY A 138 16.17 21.33 -2.72
CA GLY A 138 16.78 20.13 -3.28
C GLY A 138 16.19 18.85 -2.67
N SER A 139 16.31 17.75 -3.35
CA SER A 139 15.93 16.45 -2.81
C SER A 139 16.71 15.33 -3.48
N ASP A 140 16.64 14.16 -2.85
CA ASP A 140 17.14 12.93 -3.43
C ASP A 140 16.33 12.55 -4.69
N THR A 141 17.03 12.30 -5.80
CA THR A 141 16.40 11.87 -7.06
C THR A 141 15.79 10.48 -6.94
N GLY A 142 16.40 9.60 -6.13
CA GLY A 142 15.86 8.28 -5.82
C GLY A 142 14.52 8.37 -5.10
N ALA A 143 14.40 9.25 -4.09
CA ALA A 143 13.15 9.49 -3.39
C ALA A 143 12.02 9.95 -4.32
N LYS A 144 12.30 10.84 -5.28
CA LYS A 144 11.30 11.29 -6.27
C LYS A 144 10.84 10.16 -7.18
N LYS A 145 11.77 9.38 -7.71
CA LYS A 145 11.45 8.22 -8.57
C LYS A 145 10.62 7.19 -7.80
N TYR A 146 11.04 6.90 -6.57
CA TYR A 146 10.35 5.97 -5.69
C TYR A 146 8.92 6.41 -5.38
N MET A 147 8.69 7.66 -4.96
CA MET A 147 7.36 8.17 -4.63
C MET A 147 6.41 8.18 -5.84
N ASN A 148 6.94 8.48 -7.03
CA ASN A 148 6.15 8.39 -8.26
C ASN A 148 5.72 6.94 -8.53
N ARG A 149 6.62 5.96 -8.41
CA ARG A 149 6.32 4.55 -8.61
C ARG A 149 5.41 3.98 -7.53
N LEU A 150 5.51 4.49 -6.29
CA LEU A 150 4.72 4.02 -5.15
C LEU A 150 3.21 4.23 -5.37
N SER A 151 2.80 5.33 -5.99
CA SER A 151 1.39 5.57 -6.31
C SER A 151 0.85 4.59 -7.37
N ASP A 152 1.69 4.16 -8.31
CA ASP A 152 1.33 3.11 -9.28
C ASP A 152 1.21 1.74 -8.60
N TYR A 153 2.12 1.43 -7.65
CA TYR A 153 2.05 0.20 -6.86
C TYR A 153 0.72 0.08 -6.10
N PHE A 154 0.32 1.10 -5.35
CA PHE A 154 -0.95 1.05 -4.62
C PHE A 154 -2.16 0.99 -5.54
N TYR A 155 -2.14 1.68 -6.68
CA TYR A 155 -3.21 1.57 -7.66
C TYR A 155 -3.38 0.13 -8.16
N VAL A 156 -2.27 -0.55 -8.46
CA VAL A 156 -2.28 -1.94 -8.92
C VAL A 156 -2.66 -2.90 -7.79
N LEU A 157 -2.15 -2.68 -6.58
CA LEU A 157 -2.46 -3.49 -5.41
C LEU A 157 -3.96 -3.51 -5.08
N ALA A 158 -4.65 -2.36 -5.16
CA ALA A 158 -6.09 -2.31 -4.92
C ALA A 158 -6.87 -3.25 -5.86
N ARG A 159 -6.47 -3.34 -7.13
CA ARG A 159 -7.11 -4.23 -8.13
C ARG A 159 -6.73 -5.69 -7.92
N TYR A 160 -5.49 -5.93 -7.55
CA TYR A 160 -5.00 -7.27 -7.23
C TYR A 160 -5.77 -7.92 -6.10
N VAL A 161 -5.98 -7.21 -4.98
CA VAL A 161 -6.69 -7.75 -3.82
C VAL A 161 -8.17 -8.01 -4.09
N ASP A 162 -8.82 -7.26 -4.98
CA ASP A 162 -10.20 -7.51 -5.38
C ASP A 162 -10.32 -8.78 -6.25
N VAL A 163 -9.42 -8.96 -7.21
CA VAL A 163 -9.39 -10.17 -8.06
C VAL A 163 -9.10 -11.42 -7.24
N ALA A 164 -8.11 -11.38 -6.35
CA ALA A 164 -7.77 -12.49 -5.48
C ALA A 164 -8.96 -12.94 -4.62
N LYS A 165 -9.70 -12.00 -4.03
CA LYS A 165 -10.92 -12.31 -3.24
C LYS A 165 -12.06 -12.90 -4.09
N ILE A 166 -12.19 -12.52 -5.35
CA ILE A 166 -13.18 -13.10 -6.26
C ILE A 166 -12.83 -14.56 -6.58
N GLU A 167 -11.56 -14.86 -6.79
CA GLU A 167 -11.08 -16.21 -7.08
C GLU A 167 -11.23 -17.13 -5.87
N GLU A 168 -10.88 -16.68 -4.67
CA GLU A 168 -11.13 -17.43 -3.43
C GLU A 168 -12.61 -17.79 -3.26
N LYS A 169 -13.52 -16.83 -3.42
CA LYS A 169 -14.96 -17.08 -3.33
C LYS A 169 -15.47 -18.07 -4.38
N LYS A 170 -14.95 -18.04 -5.60
CA LYS A 170 -15.31 -19.01 -6.65
C LYS A 170 -14.86 -20.42 -6.27
N THR A 171 -13.66 -20.55 -5.70
CA THR A 171 -13.11 -21.83 -5.24
C THR A 171 -13.97 -22.42 -4.11
N ASP A 172 -14.29 -21.63 -3.08
CA ASP A 172 -15.14 -22.04 -1.96
C ASP A 172 -16.53 -22.50 -2.41
N ILE A 173 -17.14 -21.76 -3.35
CA ILE A 173 -18.45 -22.13 -3.93
C ILE A 173 -18.34 -23.45 -4.69
N SER A 174 -17.30 -23.63 -5.51
CA SER A 174 -17.11 -24.85 -6.28
C SER A 174 -16.89 -26.07 -5.38
N GLU A 175 -16.12 -25.95 -4.30
CA GLU A 175 -15.91 -27.01 -3.33
C GLU A 175 -17.21 -27.34 -2.53
N SER A 176 -17.96 -26.33 -2.16
CA SER A 176 -19.24 -26.53 -1.46
C SER A 176 -20.28 -27.24 -2.34
N VAL A 177 -20.36 -26.87 -3.62
CA VAL A 177 -21.22 -27.54 -4.61
C VAL A 177 -20.78 -28.99 -4.82
N GLN A 178 -19.48 -29.26 -4.97
CA GLN A 178 -18.99 -30.64 -5.10
C GLN A 178 -19.27 -31.50 -3.88
N LYS A 179 -19.17 -30.97 -2.66
CA LYS A 179 -19.52 -31.65 -1.43
C LYS A 179 -21.02 -31.98 -1.38
N SER A 180 -21.88 -31.04 -1.77
CA SER A 180 -23.33 -31.25 -1.81
C SER A 180 -23.72 -32.31 -2.84
N VAL A 181 -23.17 -32.29 -4.03
CA VAL A 181 -23.40 -33.28 -5.08
C VAL A 181 -22.97 -34.69 -4.63
N LYS A 182 -21.79 -34.81 -4.01
CA LYS A 182 -21.31 -36.09 -3.47
C LYS A 182 -22.24 -36.65 -2.37
N ALA A 183 -22.75 -35.79 -1.49
CA ALA A 183 -23.66 -36.18 -0.43
C ALA A 183 -25.01 -36.67 -0.99
N GLU A 184 -25.55 -35.99 -2.00
CA GLU A 184 -26.79 -36.43 -2.68
C GLU A 184 -26.59 -37.75 -3.43
N THR A 185 -25.47 -37.91 -4.16
CA THR A 185 -25.19 -39.17 -4.86
C THR A 185 -25.04 -40.36 -3.91
N ALA A 186 -24.35 -40.17 -2.78
CA ALA A 186 -24.22 -41.20 -1.75
C ALA A 186 -25.57 -41.54 -1.09
N GLY A 187 -26.46 -40.56 -0.91
CA GLY A 187 -27.83 -40.78 -0.38
C GLY A 187 -28.72 -41.55 -1.36
N ILE A 188 -28.57 -41.35 -2.66
CA ILE A 188 -29.30 -42.10 -3.71
C ILE A 188 -28.81 -43.55 -3.79
N GLU A 189 -27.50 -43.79 -3.75
CA GLU A 189 -26.93 -45.15 -3.74
C GLU A 189 -27.32 -45.94 -2.52
N ALA A 190 -27.41 -45.32 -1.33
CA ALA A 190 -27.86 -45.96 -0.11
C ALA A 190 -29.37 -46.35 -0.15
N ASN A 191 -30.22 -45.59 -0.84
CA ASN A 191 -31.63 -45.84 -0.97
C ASN A 191 -31.95 -46.92 -2.01
N VAL A 192 -31.18 -47.05 -3.08
CA VAL A 192 -31.35 -48.09 -4.10
C VAL A 192 -30.93 -49.48 -3.62
N GLY A 193 -30.04 -49.55 -2.63
CA GLY A 193 -29.62 -50.83 -2.01
C GLY A 193 -30.62 -51.46 -1.03
N VAL A 194 -31.69 -50.77 -0.64
CA VAL A 194 -32.68 -51.26 0.34
C VAL A 194 -33.91 -51.89 -0.34
N GLU A 195 -34.16 -51.67 -1.63
CA GLU A 195 -35.29 -52.24 -2.36
C GLU A 195 -34.99 -53.61 -3.06
N ALA A 196 -33.81 -54.17 -2.87
CA ALA A 196 -33.37 -55.41 -3.51
C ALA A 196 -33.19 -56.58 -2.51
N VAL A 197 -34.11 -56.75 -1.50
CA VAL A 197 -34.18 -57.94 -0.65
C VAL A 197 -35.63 -58.49 -0.54
#